data_e68ee2a62fef2f634805729ad286d2ee
#
_entry.id   e68ee2a62fef2f634805729ad286d2ee
#
_cell.length_a   1.000
_cell.length_b   1.000
_cell.length_c   1.000
_cell.angle_alpha   90.00
_cell.angle_beta   90.00
_cell.angle_gamma   90.00
#
_symmetry.space_group_name_H-M   'P 1'
#
loop_
_entity.id
_entity.type
_entity.pdbx_description
1 polymer ?
#
loop_
_entity_poly.entity_id
_entity_poly.type
_entity_poly.pdbx_seq_one_letter_code
_entity_poly.pdbx_strand_id
1 'polypeptide(L)'
;MEPERIKVMRFAENNRISHRQLFRQIILVFPAPFLLCLFKNGAMLGISAMAGTAAAAVVLSFYVIWLIRLTPAYGELSKRTGSFTVRFIGLFFLVYVIASSAFLSGLLGEVIPESLISGISGKWLSLLAVVACSLGTHRGMQRRGRIAEVSGRIFLAGILLLMLLCAGQGKTEYFMEVMKDPETGFTGERWLRDLYTLLCAFSGAGLLPFGLEYAKKQGSARKPVILAFLTVCGIIFGMQLLLPAVFGGARLKNEICPVLPLLEGADLPGNVLARFDVIWMGFLVFGLLFTLGSLFH
;
A
#
# COMPACT_ATOMS: atom_id res chain seq x y z
N MET A 1 -0.61 -18.26 54.92
CA MET A 1 -0.97 -18.55 53.51
C MET A 1 -1.30 -17.24 52.82
N GLU A 2 -0.34 -16.68 52.13
CA GLU A 2 -0.53 -15.42 51.34
C GLU A 2 -1.20 -15.79 50.01
N PRO A 3 -2.26 -15.09 49.59
CA PRO A 3 -2.88 -15.40 48.30
C PRO A 3 -1.92 -15.01 47.19
N GLU A 4 -1.52 -15.97 46.40
CA GLU A 4 -0.77 -15.82 45.14
C GLU A 4 -1.48 -14.76 44.29
N ARG A 5 -0.93 -13.55 44.24
CA ARG A 5 -1.39 -12.49 43.34
C ARG A 5 -1.16 -13.02 41.93
N ILE A 6 -2.22 -13.40 41.22
CA ILE A 6 -2.24 -13.63 39.81
C ILE A 6 -1.62 -12.38 39.16
N LYS A 7 -0.36 -12.52 38.73
CA LYS A 7 0.35 -11.51 37.98
C LYS A 7 -0.37 -11.42 36.62
N VAL A 8 -1.45 -10.66 36.57
CA VAL A 8 -2.02 -10.22 35.29
C VAL A 8 -0.84 -9.62 34.55
N MET A 9 -0.35 -10.33 33.52
CA MET A 9 0.67 -9.79 32.62
C MET A 9 0.06 -8.54 31.99
N ARG A 10 0.25 -7.40 32.60
CA ARG A 10 0.11 -6.11 31.95
C ARG A 10 1.19 -6.14 30.87
N PHE A 11 0.79 -6.46 29.65
CA PHE A 11 1.65 -6.24 28.49
C PHE A 11 2.12 -4.80 28.59
N ALA A 12 3.41 -4.64 28.87
CA ALA A 12 4.01 -3.34 29.06
C ALA A 12 3.64 -2.48 27.85
N GLU A 13 2.93 -1.39 28.08
CA GLU A 13 2.54 -0.40 27.06
C GLU A 13 3.77 0.43 26.67
N ASN A 14 4.80 -0.22 26.14
CA ASN A 14 6.05 0.43 25.76
C ASN A 14 5.93 1.15 24.40
N ASN A 15 4.74 1.23 23.82
CA ASN A 15 4.45 1.80 22.50
C ASN A 15 5.44 1.37 21.39
N ARG A 16 6.09 0.20 21.54
CA ARG A 16 7.09 -0.34 20.61
C ARG A 16 6.49 -1.42 19.74
N ILE A 17 6.88 -1.41 18.45
CA ILE A 17 6.45 -2.38 17.44
C ILE A 17 7.56 -3.40 17.14
N SER A 18 7.16 -4.64 16.85
CA SER A 18 8.07 -5.69 16.40
C SER A 18 8.38 -5.56 14.90
N HIS A 19 9.48 -6.16 14.45
CA HIS A 19 9.85 -6.17 13.03
C HIS A 19 8.77 -6.85 12.14
N ARG A 20 8.08 -7.86 12.66
CA ARG A 20 6.97 -8.52 11.96
C ARG A 20 5.76 -7.61 11.82
N GLN A 21 5.46 -6.82 12.84
CA GLN A 21 4.40 -5.82 12.80
C GLN A 21 4.71 -4.72 11.80
N LEU A 22 5.96 -4.23 11.77
CA LEU A 22 6.42 -3.24 10.82
C LEU A 22 6.31 -3.73 9.37
N PHE A 23 6.79 -4.96 9.08
CA PHE A 23 6.63 -5.60 7.78
C PHE A 23 5.18 -5.61 7.31
N ARG A 24 4.25 -6.02 8.18
CA ARG A 24 2.82 -6.12 7.84
C ARG A 24 2.14 -4.76 7.70
N GLN A 25 2.56 -3.77 8.48
CA GLN A 25 2.07 -2.40 8.30
C GLN A 25 2.41 -1.87 6.89
N ILE A 26 3.63 -2.07 6.40
CA ILE A 26 4.04 -1.65 5.06
C ILE A 26 3.21 -2.37 3.99
N ILE A 27 2.97 -3.69 4.15
CA ILE A 27 2.13 -4.46 3.22
C ILE A 27 0.66 -4.02 3.24
N LEU A 28 0.15 -3.50 4.34
CA LEU A 28 -1.21 -2.96 4.39
C LEU A 28 -1.32 -1.56 3.79
N VAL A 29 -0.27 -0.74 3.94
CA VAL A 29 -0.30 0.68 3.57
C VAL A 29 -0.21 0.88 2.06
N PHE A 30 0.68 0.18 1.35
CA PHE A 30 1.00 0.51 -0.04
C PHE A 30 0.10 -0.15 -1.09
N PRO A 31 -0.25 -1.46 -1.03
CA PRO A 31 -0.91 -2.13 -2.15
C PRO A 31 -2.28 -1.55 -2.49
N ALA A 32 -3.14 -1.23 -1.52
CA ALA A 32 -4.49 -0.78 -1.81
C ALA A 32 -4.55 0.49 -2.66
N PRO A 33 -3.88 1.62 -2.30
CA PRO A 33 -3.86 2.80 -3.15
C PRO A 33 -3.13 2.54 -4.48
N PHE A 34 -2.11 1.69 -4.51
CA PHE A 34 -1.37 1.40 -5.73
C PHE A 34 -2.21 0.60 -6.74
N LEU A 35 -2.93 -0.41 -6.28
CA LEU A 35 -3.80 -1.21 -7.14
C LEU A 35 -4.91 -0.35 -7.77
N LEU A 36 -5.43 0.63 -7.05
CA LEU A 36 -6.48 1.52 -7.55
C LEU A 36 -5.98 2.65 -8.46
N CYS A 37 -4.71 3.08 -8.32
CA CYS A 37 -4.22 4.28 -9.00
C CYS A 37 -3.20 4.02 -10.10
N LEU A 38 -2.31 3.02 -9.96
CA LEU A 38 -1.19 2.83 -10.89
C LEU A 38 -1.61 2.33 -12.26
N PHE A 39 -2.70 1.57 -12.34
CA PHE A 39 -3.14 0.91 -13.57
C PHE A 39 -4.27 1.64 -14.31
N LYS A 40 -4.62 2.85 -13.87
CA LYS A 40 -5.69 3.66 -14.50
C LYS A 40 -5.44 3.86 -16.00
N ASN A 41 -6.47 3.65 -16.80
CA ASN A 41 -6.45 3.84 -18.27
C ASN A 41 -5.32 3.07 -18.98
N GLY A 42 -4.98 1.89 -18.52
CA GLY A 42 -3.89 1.09 -19.09
C GLY A 42 -2.49 1.62 -18.82
N ALA A 43 -2.32 2.51 -17.83
CA ALA A 43 -1.01 2.96 -17.40
C ALA A 43 -0.21 1.82 -16.75
N MET A 44 1.10 1.96 -16.69
CA MET A 44 2.02 1.03 -16.01
C MET A 44 1.92 -0.42 -16.51
N LEU A 45 1.61 -0.63 -17.80
CA LEU A 45 1.55 -1.92 -18.46
C LEU A 45 2.64 -2.06 -19.52
N GLY A 46 2.97 -3.32 -19.88
CA GLY A 46 3.97 -3.64 -20.88
C GLY A 46 5.40 -3.77 -20.36
N ILE A 47 6.34 -4.00 -21.27
CA ILE A 47 7.74 -4.32 -20.95
C ILE A 47 8.46 -3.16 -20.25
N SER A 48 8.21 -1.91 -20.68
CA SER A 48 8.79 -0.71 -20.03
C SER A 48 8.40 -0.60 -18.57
N ALA A 49 7.12 -0.84 -18.24
CA ALA A 49 6.61 -0.76 -16.88
C ALA A 49 7.16 -1.90 -16.00
N MET A 50 7.26 -3.11 -16.52
CA MET A 50 7.85 -4.25 -15.80
C MET A 50 9.34 -4.00 -15.49
N ALA A 51 10.10 -3.52 -16.48
CA ALA A 51 11.49 -3.13 -16.28
C ALA A 51 11.62 -1.95 -15.29
N GLY A 52 10.71 -0.97 -15.37
CA GLY A 52 10.61 0.13 -14.41
C GLY A 52 10.35 -0.35 -12.98
N THR A 53 9.47 -1.32 -12.80
CA THR A 53 9.17 -1.93 -11.49
C THR A 53 10.38 -2.68 -10.92
N ALA A 54 11.10 -3.43 -11.74
CA ALA A 54 12.33 -4.11 -11.33
C ALA A 54 13.40 -3.11 -10.91
N ALA A 55 13.61 -2.03 -11.69
CA ALA A 55 14.54 -0.97 -11.36
C ALA A 55 14.11 -0.22 -10.08
N ALA A 56 12.81 0.09 -9.93
CA ALA A 56 12.27 0.73 -8.73
C ALA A 56 12.53 -0.12 -7.48
N ALA A 57 12.37 -1.44 -7.54
CA ALA A 57 12.64 -2.35 -6.43
C ALA A 57 14.10 -2.26 -5.95
N VAL A 58 15.06 -2.13 -6.88
CA VAL A 58 16.48 -1.93 -6.57
C VAL A 58 16.72 -0.56 -5.93
N VAL A 59 16.23 0.52 -6.57
CA VAL A 59 16.39 1.89 -6.08
C VAL A 59 15.77 2.06 -4.68
N LEU A 60 14.55 1.54 -4.48
CA LEU A 60 13.87 1.57 -3.19
C LEU A 60 14.62 0.79 -2.11
N SER A 61 15.24 -0.34 -2.47
CA SER A 61 16.06 -1.09 -1.50
C SER A 61 17.24 -0.26 -1.00
N PHE A 62 17.94 0.46 -1.88
CA PHE A 62 19.01 1.38 -1.49
C PHE A 62 18.47 2.58 -0.69
N TYR A 63 17.36 3.17 -1.13
CA TYR A 63 16.70 4.29 -0.45
C TYR A 63 16.29 3.92 0.98
N VAL A 64 15.67 2.77 1.18
CA VAL A 64 15.28 2.25 2.50
C VAL A 64 16.50 2.03 3.40
N ILE A 65 17.59 1.47 2.87
CA ILE A 65 18.85 1.31 3.64
C ILE A 65 19.35 2.66 4.10
N TRP A 66 19.33 3.65 3.25
CA TRP A 66 19.76 5.01 3.55
C TRP A 66 18.87 5.66 4.62
N LEU A 67 17.52 5.55 4.49
CA LEU A 67 16.56 6.04 5.49
C LEU A 67 16.77 5.41 6.87
N ILE A 68 16.99 4.10 6.93
CA ILE A 68 17.23 3.40 8.20
C ILE A 68 18.53 3.89 8.86
N ARG A 69 19.57 4.19 8.08
CA ARG A 69 20.80 4.78 8.58
C ARG A 69 20.63 6.20 9.09
N LEU A 70 19.72 6.97 8.49
CA LEU A 70 19.41 8.33 8.89
C LEU A 70 18.48 8.41 10.11
N THR A 71 17.70 7.38 10.40
CA THR A 71 16.71 7.40 11.49
C THR A 71 17.28 7.87 12.84
N PRO A 72 18.46 7.43 13.30
CA PRO A 72 19.02 7.95 14.56
C PRO A 72 19.33 9.45 14.52
N ALA A 73 19.67 9.99 13.35
CA ALA A 73 19.97 11.41 13.18
C ALA A 73 18.72 12.30 13.26
N TYR A 74 17.54 11.75 12.98
CA TYR A 74 16.26 12.48 13.09
C TYR A 74 15.96 12.89 14.54
N GLY A 75 16.24 12.02 15.53
CA GLY A 75 16.07 12.35 16.95
C GLY A 75 16.97 13.50 17.44
N GLU A 76 18.11 13.76 16.75
CA GLU A 76 19.06 14.82 17.09
C GLU A 76 19.04 15.99 16.08
N LEU A 77 18.08 16.01 15.15
CA LEU A 77 18.05 16.96 14.05
C LEU A 77 18.06 18.42 14.54
N SER A 78 17.32 18.70 15.61
CA SER A 78 17.27 20.04 16.23
C SER A 78 18.62 20.52 16.73
N LYS A 79 19.44 19.63 17.26
CA LYS A 79 20.78 19.96 17.78
C LYS A 79 21.79 20.20 16.64
N ARG A 80 21.64 19.50 15.51
CA ARG A 80 22.59 19.52 14.40
C ARG A 80 22.31 20.64 13.38
N THR A 81 21.04 20.94 13.11
CA THR A 81 20.64 21.77 11.96
C THR A 81 19.97 23.09 12.37
N GLY A 82 19.70 23.28 13.67
CA GLY A 82 19.04 24.47 14.19
C GLY A 82 17.51 24.39 14.11
N SER A 83 16.84 25.17 14.99
CA SER A 83 15.39 25.13 15.18
C SER A 83 14.60 25.58 13.95
N PHE A 84 15.12 26.51 13.14
CA PHE A 84 14.44 27.02 11.94
C PHE A 84 14.32 25.93 10.87
N THR A 85 15.41 25.24 10.57
CA THR A 85 15.44 24.16 9.56
C THR A 85 14.51 23.01 9.96
N VAL A 86 14.46 22.67 11.24
CA VAL A 86 13.54 21.60 11.73
C VAL A 86 12.07 22.00 11.52
N ARG A 87 11.71 23.26 11.81
CA ARG A 87 10.34 23.77 11.57
C ARG A 87 10.00 23.75 10.09
N PHE A 88 10.92 24.14 9.22
CA PHE A 88 10.71 24.12 7.77
C PHE A 88 10.50 22.70 7.23
N ILE A 89 11.34 21.74 7.65
CA ILE A 89 11.18 20.32 7.32
C ILE A 89 9.84 19.79 7.84
N GLY A 90 9.49 20.12 9.10
CA GLY A 90 8.21 19.73 9.69
C GLY A 90 7.01 20.27 8.92
N LEU A 91 7.07 21.51 8.44
CA LEU A 91 6.02 22.11 7.60
C LEU A 91 5.87 21.36 6.27
N PHE A 92 6.99 20.98 5.64
CA PHE A 92 6.97 20.20 4.39
C PHE A 92 6.29 18.82 4.60
N PHE A 93 6.64 18.12 5.66
CA PHE A 93 5.98 16.84 5.99
C PHE A 93 4.51 17.03 6.34
N LEU A 94 4.14 18.12 7.03
CA LEU A 94 2.75 18.42 7.33
C LEU A 94 1.92 18.63 6.05
N VAL A 95 2.42 19.42 5.10
CA VAL A 95 1.76 19.62 3.80
C VAL A 95 1.62 18.31 3.05
N TYR A 96 2.67 17.47 3.04
CA TYR A 96 2.64 16.15 2.42
C TYR A 96 1.56 15.24 3.06
N VAL A 97 1.47 15.19 4.39
CA VAL A 97 0.46 14.38 5.10
C VAL A 97 -0.95 14.87 4.82
N ILE A 98 -1.18 16.20 4.81
CA ILE A 98 -2.49 16.79 4.48
C ILE A 98 -2.90 16.44 3.05
N ALA A 99 -2.01 16.65 2.07
CA ALA A 99 -2.27 16.35 0.67
C ALA A 99 -2.55 14.85 0.45
N SER A 100 -1.75 13.97 1.05
CA SER A 100 -1.93 12.52 0.97
C SER A 100 -3.23 12.07 1.65
N SER A 101 -3.60 12.66 2.77
CA SER A 101 -4.86 12.35 3.48
C SER A 101 -6.08 12.81 2.66
N ALA A 102 -6.01 13.98 2.03
CA ALA A 102 -7.06 14.49 1.15
C ALA A 102 -7.23 13.57 -0.07
N PHE A 103 -6.12 13.14 -0.69
CA PHE A 103 -6.15 12.21 -1.82
C PHE A 103 -6.77 10.85 -1.43
N LEU A 104 -6.33 10.24 -0.33
CA LEU A 104 -6.85 8.94 0.11
C LEU A 104 -8.32 9.00 0.54
N SER A 105 -8.73 10.09 1.19
CA SER A 105 -10.15 10.26 1.56
C SER A 105 -11.03 10.48 0.33
N GLY A 106 -10.53 11.20 -0.69
CA GLY A 106 -11.20 11.32 -1.99
C GLY A 106 -11.35 9.97 -2.68
N LEU A 107 -10.28 9.19 -2.74
CA LEU A 107 -10.29 7.85 -3.32
C LEU A 107 -11.29 6.90 -2.63
N LEU A 108 -11.39 6.95 -1.30
CA LEU A 108 -12.42 6.22 -0.55
C LEU A 108 -13.84 6.68 -0.92
N GLY A 109 -14.04 7.99 -1.09
CA GLY A 109 -15.30 8.58 -1.50
C GLY A 109 -15.72 8.25 -2.94
N GLU A 110 -14.78 7.87 -3.81
CA GLU A 110 -15.05 7.39 -5.17
C GLU A 110 -15.33 5.87 -5.16
N VAL A 111 -14.45 5.09 -4.57
CA VAL A 111 -14.48 3.62 -4.65
C VAL A 111 -15.66 3.00 -3.90
N ILE A 112 -16.00 3.49 -2.71
CA ILE A 112 -17.07 2.86 -1.90
C ILE A 112 -18.45 3.01 -2.52
N PRO A 113 -18.91 4.20 -3.02
CA PRO A 113 -20.20 4.31 -3.67
C PRO A 113 -20.30 3.55 -4.98
N GLU A 114 -19.20 3.46 -5.72
CA GLU A 114 -19.16 2.79 -7.02
C GLU A 114 -19.28 1.26 -6.88
N SER A 115 -18.65 0.70 -5.85
CA SER A 115 -18.47 -0.76 -5.77
C SER A 115 -19.18 -1.45 -4.60
N LEU A 116 -19.50 -0.76 -3.51
CA LEU A 116 -20.08 -1.38 -2.30
C LEU A 116 -21.50 -0.90 -1.98
N ILE A 117 -21.74 0.39 -1.97
CA ILE A 117 -22.98 0.98 -1.46
C ILE A 117 -23.44 2.09 -2.39
N SER A 118 -24.23 1.76 -3.40
CA SER A 118 -24.82 2.75 -4.30
C SER A 118 -25.82 3.67 -3.56
N GLY A 119 -25.81 4.95 -3.94
CA GLY A 119 -26.76 5.94 -3.41
C GLY A 119 -26.30 6.76 -2.21
N ILE A 120 -25.10 6.49 -1.65
CA ILE A 120 -24.50 7.32 -0.60
C ILE A 120 -23.53 8.32 -1.23
N SER A 121 -23.60 9.59 -0.78
CA SER A 121 -22.65 10.61 -1.23
C SER A 121 -21.22 10.29 -0.77
N GLY A 122 -20.27 10.21 -1.71
CA GLY A 122 -18.86 9.97 -1.42
C GLY A 122 -18.25 11.00 -0.47
N LYS A 123 -18.75 12.25 -0.45
CA LYS A 123 -18.31 13.30 0.47
C LYS A 123 -18.53 12.93 1.93
N TRP A 124 -19.68 12.36 2.27
CA TRP A 124 -19.99 11.91 3.63
C TRP A 124 -19.13 10.72 4.03
N LEU A 125 -18.89 9.80 3.10
CA LEU A 125 -18.02 8.64 3.34
C LEU A 125 -16.56 9.07 3.58
N SER A 126 -16.04 10.01 2.79
CA SER A 126 -14.72 10.59 2.99
C SER A 126 -14.60 11.25 4.37
N LEU A 127 -15.60 12.04 4.76
CA LEU A 127 -15.61 12.69 6.08
C LEU A 127 -15.62 11.67 7.22
N LEU A 128 -16.51 10.67 7.13
CA LEU A 128 -16.60 9.60 8.14
C LEU A 128 -15.28 8.81 8.24
N ALA A 129 -14.62 8.54 7.12
CA ALA A 129 -13.33 7.86 7.09
C ALA A 129 -12.24 8.67 7.82
N VAL A 130 -12.16 9.98 7.57
CA VAL A 130 -11.21 10.88 8.26
C VAL A 130 -11.49 10.92 9.75
N VAL A 131 -12.76 11.08 10.16
CA VAL A 131 -13.15 11.12 11.59
C VAL A 131 -12.83 9.77 12.27
N ALA A 132 -13.18 8.65 11.65
CA ALA A 132 -12.92 7.32 12.20
C ALA A 132 -11.40 7.05 12.35
N CYS A 133 -10.60 7.42 11.33
CA CYS A 133 -9.16 7.29 11.37
C CYS A 133 -8.51 8.18 12.43
N SER A 134 -8.95 9.44 12.56
CA SER A 134 -8.43 10.37 13.58
C SER A 134 -8.74 9.90 14.99
N LEU A 135 -9.96 9.41 15.26
CA LEU A 135 -10.32 8.82 16.54
C LEU A 135 -9.52 7.54 16.86
N GLY A 136 -9.22 6.74 15.83
CA GLY A 136 -8.39 5.53 15.94
C GLY A 136 -6.95 5.82 16.37
N THR A 137 -6.42 7.00 16.03
CA THR A 137 -5.03 7.40 16.28
C THR A 137 -4.71 7.54 17.78
N HIS A 138 -5.66 7.96 18.60
CA HIS A 138 -5.46 8.09 20.04
C HIS A 138 -5.03 6.80 20.76
N ARG A 139 -5.13 5.65 20.10
CA ARG A 139 -4.85 4.34 20.70
C ARG A 139 -3.39 3.87 20.60
N GLY A 140 -2.51 4.66 19.98
CA GLY A 140 -1.07 4.45 19.92
C GLY A 140 -0.61 3.41 18.88
N MET A 141 0.67 3.50 18.49
CA MET A 141 1.31 2.70 17.44
C MET A 141 1.31 1.19 17.74
N GLN A 142 1.36 0.79 19.01
CA GLN A 142 1.36 -0.62 19.40
C GLN A 142 0.05 -1.34 19.04
N ARG A 143 -1.11 -0.70 19.28
CA ARG A 143 -2.41 -1.30 18.91
C ARG A 143 -2.56 -1.44 17.42
N ARG A 144 -2.11 -0.44 16.69
CA ARG A 144 -2.04 -0.48 15.23
C ARG A 144 -1.14 -1.63 14.74
N GLY A 145 0.03 -1.83 15.36
CA GLY A 145 0.91 -2.95 15.07
C GLY A 145 0.24 -4.32 15.27
N ARG A 146 -0.61 -4.47 16.30
CA ARG A 146 -1.39 -5.69 16.55
C ARG A 146 -2.48 -5.90 15.48
N ILE A 147 -3.19 -4.85 15.10
CA ILE A 147 -4.16 -4.92 13.99
C ILE A 147 -3.45 -5.36 12.71
N ALA A 148 -2.33 -4.73 12.37
CA ALA A 148 -1.53 -5.10 11.21
C ALA A 148 -1.00 -6.53 11.30
N GLU A 149 -0.76 -7.05 12.48
CA GLU A 149 -0.27 -8.41 12.67
C GLU A 149 -1.28 -9.48 12.25
N VAL A 150 -2.55 -9.27 12.50
CA VAL A 150 -3.63 -10.16 12.07
C VAL A 150 -4.05 -9.85 10.64
N SER A 151 -4.44 -8.59 10.38
CA SER A 151 -5.00 -8.17 9.09
C SER A 151 -4.00 -8.27 7.95
N GLY A 152 -2.72 -8.00 8.19
CA GLY A 152 -1.69 -8.06 7.15
C GLY A 152 -1.44 -9.46 6.60
N ARG A 153 -1.66 -10.51 7.41
CA ARG A 153 -1.60 -11.90 6.91
C ARG A 153 -2.78 -12.19 6.00
N ILE A 154 -3.97 -11.84 6.47
CA ILE A 154 -5.22 -12.09 5.76
C ILE A 154 -5.21 -11.31 4.44
N PHE A 155 -4.80 -10.05 4.49
CA PHE A 155 -4.70 -9.17 3.32
C PHE A 155 -3.71 -9.71 2.27
N LEU A 156 -2.50 -10.11 2.69
CA LEU A 156 -1.51 -10.66 1.77
C LEU A 156 -1.97 -12.00 1.18
N ALA A 157 -2.51 -12.89 2.01
CA ALA A 157 -3.06 -14.16 1.55
C ALA A 157 -4.24 -13.93 0.59
N GLY A 158 -5.08 -12.94 0.88
CA GLY A 158 -6.19 -12.54 0.03
C GLY A 158 -5.71 -12.07 -1.34
N ILE A 159 -4.78 -11.10 -1.41
CA ILE A 159 -4.25 -10.64 -2.70
C ILE A 159 -3.61 -11.78 -3.50
N LEU A 160 -2.81 -12.63 -2.85
CA LEU A 160 -2.19 -13.76 -3.55
C LEU A 160 -3.22 -14.77 -4.06
N LEU A 161 -4.25 -15.05 -3.27
CA LEU A 161 -5.36 -15.92 -3.69
C LEU A 161 -6.12 -15.31 -4.86
N LEU A 162 -6.44 -14.01 -4.82
CA LEU A 162 -7.06 -13.28 -5.91
C LEU A 162 -6.23 -13.41 -7.20
N MET A 163 -4.92 -13.11 -7.11
CA MET A 163 -4.03 -13.22 -8.27
C MET A 163 -4.00 -14.64 -8.84
N LEU A 164 -4.02 -15.67 -7.97
CA LEU A 164 -4.04 -17.06 -8.38
C LEU A 164 -5.36 -17.44 -9.09
N LEU A 165 -6.51 -17.00 -8.55
CA LEU A 165 -7.82 -17.25 -9.15
C LEU A 165 -7.94 -16.58 -10.53
N CYS A 166 -7.54 -15.31 -10.62
CA CYS A 166 -7.59 -14.57 -11.88
C CYS A 166 -6.58 -15.08 -12.92
N ALA A 167 -5.43 -15.65 -12.48
CA ALA A 167 -4.44 -16.23 -13.38
C ALA A 167 -5.00 -17.40 -14.20
N GLY A 168 -5.96 -18.15 -13.64
CA GLY A 168 -6.67 -19.21 -14.36
C GLY A 168 -7.55 -18.72 -15.52
N GLN A 169 -7.92 -17.44 -15.53
CA GLN A 169 -8.73 -16.82 -16.59
C GLN A 169 -7.87 -16.14 -17.67
N GLY A 170 -6.57 -16.01 -17.42
CA GLY A 170 -5.65 -15.35 -18.33
C GLY A 170 -5.46 -16.09 -19.66
N LYS A 171 -5.45 -15.33 -20.76
CA LYS A 171 -5.16 -15.82 -22.10
C LYS A 171 -3.78 -15.34 -22.55
N THR A 172 -2.92 -16.25 -22.94
CA THR A 172 -1.57 -15.92 -23.43
C THR A 172 -1.60 -15.03 -24.69
N GLU A 173 -2.65 -15.16 -25.51
CA GLU A 173 -2.84 -14.34 -26.70
C GLU A 173 -3.00 -12.85 -26.34
N TYR A 174 -3.85 -12.53 -25.37
CA TYR A 174 -4.06 -11.17 -24.89
C TYR A 174 -2.79 -10.57 -24.26
N PHE A 175 -2.07 -11.37 -23.49
CA PHE A 175 -0.79 -10.95 -22.94
C PHE A 175 0.23 -10.61 -24.04
N MET A 176 0.36 -11.50 -25.05
CA MET A 176 1.29 -11.30 -26.15
C MET A 176 0.92 -10.11 -27.05
N GLU A 177 -0.38 -9.82 -27.19
CA GLU A 177 -0.86 -8.63 -27.90
C GLU A 177 -0.32 -7.35 -27.23
N VAL A 178 -0.52 -7.22 -25.90
CA VAL A 178 -0.04 -6.05 -25.13
C VAL A 178 1.48 -5.95 -25.16
N MET A 179 2.21 -7.07 -25.10
CA MET A 179 3.67 -7.06 -25.10
C MET A 179 4.26 -6.69 -26.48
N LYS A 180 3.54 -6.96 -27.57
CA LYS A 180 3.94 -6.64 -28.96
C LYS A 180 3.46 -5.27 -29.41
N ASP A 181 2.52 -4.65 -28.72
CA ASP A 181 2.02 -3.33 -29.06
C ASP A 181 3.15 -2.29 -29.00
N PRO A 182 3.43 -1.56 -30.08
CA PRO A 182 4.45 -0.50 -30.12
C PRO A 182 4.24 0.57 -29.04
N GLU A 183 2.98 0.79 -28.63
CA GLU A 183 2.65 1.73 -27.57
C GLU A 183 3.02 1.24 -26.16
N THR A 184 3.18 -0.04 -25.93
CA THR A 184 3.57 -0.64 -24.64
C THR A 184 4.97 -1.25 -24.66
N GLY A 185 5.62 -1.22 -25.84
CA GLY A 185 6.97 -1.71 -26.06
C GLY A 185 8.04 -0.95 -25.27
N PHE A 186 9.23 -1.52 -25.17
CA PHE A 186 10.35 -0.91 -24.44
C PHE A 186 10.87 0.32 -25.18
N THR A 187 10.75 1.48 -24.53
CA THR A 187 11.36 2.75 -24.95
C THR A 187 12.01 3.37 -23.72
N GLY A 188 13.21 3.94 -23.86
CA GLY A 188 13.93 4.54 -22.75
C GLY A 188 13.15 5.66 -22.04
N GLU A 189 12.42 6.47 -22.78
CA GLU A 189 11.59 7.54 -22.24
C GLU A 189 10.43 6.98 -21.38
N ARG A 190 9.76 5.94 -21.87
CA ARG A 190 8.67 5.29 -21.12
C ARG A 190 9.19 4.60 -19.88
N TRP A 191 10.28 3.87 -20.01
CA TRP A 191 10.91 3.22 -18.86
C TRP A 191 11.25 4.22 -17.75
N LEU A 192 11.83 5.38 -18.11
CA LEU A 192 12.13 6.44 -17.14
C LEU A 192 10.86 7.04 -16.53
N ARG A 193 9.82 7.26 -17.33
CA ARG A 193 8.52 7.75 -16.86
C ARG A 193 7.87 6.77 -15.89
N ASP A 194 7.87 5.48 -16.21
CA ASP A 194 7.26 4.44 -15.40
C ASP A 194 8.05 4.23 -14.10
N LEU A 195 9.39 4.26 -14.16
CA LEU A 195 10.26 4.28 -12.99
C LEU A 195 9.98 5.48 -12.10
N TYR A 196 9.91 6.68 -12.68
CA TYR A 196 9.61 7.91 -11.96
C TYR A 196 8.23 7.86 -11.29
N THR A 197 7.21 7.39 -12.00
CA THR A 197 5.84 7.22 -11.46
C THR A 197 5.83 6.32 -10.24
N LEU A 198 6.54 5.18 -10.29
CA LEU A 198 6.67 4.29 -9.15
C LEU A 198 7.43 4.91 -7.97
N LEU A 199 8.53 5.59 -8.22
CA LEU A 199 9.27 6.28 -7.16
C LEU A 199 8.42 7.36 -6.49
N CYS A 200 7.61 8.10 -7.27
CA CYS A 200 6.65 9.06 -6.72
C CYS A 200 5.55 8.37 -5.90
N ALA A 201 5.01 7.24 -6.37
CA ALA A 201 4.03 6.47 -5.62
C ALA A 201 4.59 6.00 -4.27
N PHE A 202 5.86 5.58 -4.24
CA PHE A 202 6.55 5.19 -3.01
C PHE A 202 7.06 6.38 -2.16
N SER A 203 6.72 7.62 -2.49
CA SER A 203 7.16 8.81 -1.70
C SER A 203 6.79 8.71 -0.22
N GLY A 204 5.67 8.04 0.12
CA GLY A 204 5.29 7.70 1.49
C GLY A 204 6.34 6.93 2.29
N ALA A 205 7.31 6.27 1.62
CA ALA A 205 8.44 5.66 2.28
C ALA A 205 9.32 6.68 3.03
N GLY A 206 9.28 7.97 2.66
CA GLY A 206 9.95 9.06 3.37
C GLY A 206 9.47 9.25 4.81
N LEU A 207 8.27 8.77 5.15
CA LEU A 207 7.75 8.78 6.52
C LEU A 207 8.27 7.61 7.37
N LEU A 208 8.98 6.67 6.78
CA LEU A 208 9.51 5.49 7.47
C LEU A 208 10.35 5.80 8.73
N PRO A 209 11.23 6.84 8.77
CA PRO A 209 12.00 7.17 9.96
C PRO A 209 11.13 7.42 11.20
N PHE A 210 9.97 8.07 11.04
CA PHE A 210 9.02 8.31 12.14
C PHE A 210 8.41 7.00 12.67
N GLY A 211 8.10 6.04 11.80
CA GLY A 211 7.64 4.71 12.20
C GLY A 211 8.73 3.85 12.83
N LEU A 212 9.99 4.00 12.39
CA LEU A 212 11.14 3.25 12.90
C LEU A 212 11.55 3.67 14.31
N GLU A 213 11.22 4.87 14.75
CA GLU A 213 11.45 5.33 16.12
C GLU A 213 10.77 4.40 17.14
N TYR A 214 9.61 3.86 16.78
CA TYR A 214 8.85 2.91 17.60
C TYR A 214 9.34 1.45 17.50
N ALA A 215 10.32 1.16 16.63
CA ALA A 215 10.84 -0.20 16.47
C ALA A 215 11.71 -0.62 17.67
N LYS A 216 11.54 -1.87 18.16
CA LYS A 216 12.28 -2.40 19.31
C LYS A 216 13.82 -2.36 19.12
N LYS A 217 14.29 -2.59 17.89
CA LYS A 217 15.72 -2.54 17.51
C LYS A 217 15.83 -1.94 16.10
N GLN A 218 16.18 -0.67 16.00
CA GLN A 218 16.22 0.06 14.73
C GLN A 218 17.18 -0.58 13.70
N GLY A 219 18.38 -0.94 14.10
CA GLY A 219 19.38 -1.52 13.19
C GLY A 219 19.00 -2.89 12.61
N SER A 220 18.14 -3.66 13.29
CA SER A 220 17.65 -4.97 12.85
C SER A 220 16.41 -4.88 11.95
N ALA A 221 15.81 -3.69 11.78
CA ALA A 221 14.63 -3.47 10.96
C ALA A 221 14.90 -3.53 9.44
N ARG A 222 16.17 -3.50 9.01
CA ARG A 222 16.57 -3.42 7.59
C ARG A 222 15.96 -4.55 6.75
N LYS A 223 16.18 -5.82 7.16
CA LYS A 223 15.69 -6.97 6.39
C LYS A 223 14.17 -7.00 6.23
N PRO A 224 13.36 -6.87 7.32
CA PRO A 224 11.90 -6.93 7.17
C PRO A 224 11.33 -5.74 6.38
N VAL A 225 11.92 -4.55 6.46
CA VAL A 225 11.46 -3.39 5.68
C VAL A 225 11.75 -3.57 4.20
N ILE A 226 12.98 -3.97 3.82
CA ILE A 226 13.33 -4.25 2.42
C ILE A 226 12.42 -5.35 1.87
N LEU A 227 12.23 -6.44 2.62
CA LEU A 227 11.37 -7.53 2.19
C LEU A 227 9.91 -7.06 1.98
N ALA A 228 9.41 -6.15 2.82
CA ALA A 228 8.07 -5.59 2.64
C ALA A 228 7.96 -4.80 1.33
N PHE A 229 8.90 -3.90 1.03
CA PHE A 229 8.91 -3.15 -0.22
C PHE A 229 9.06 -4.05 -1.44
N LEU A 230 9.92 -5.06 -1.38
CA LEU A 230 10.05 -6.07 -2.44
C LEU A 230 8.75 -6.85 -2.65
N THR A 231 8.03 -7.19 -1.57
CA THR A 231 6.73 -7.85 -1.66
C THR A 231 5.71 -6.95 -2.35
N VAL A 232 5.67 -5.66 -2.02
CA VAL A 232 4.78 -4.69 -2.69
C VAL A 232 5.13 -4.55 -4.17
N CYS A 233 6.42 -4.43 -4.52
CA CYS A 233 6.87 -4.43 -5.92
C CYS A 233 6.49 -5.74 -6.63
N GLY A 234 6.57 -6.88 -5.94
CA GLY A 234 6.15 -8.18 -6.46
C GLY A 234 4.64 -8.24 -6.76
N ILE A 235 3.80 -7.64 -5.91
CA ILE A 235 2.36 -7.52 -6.15
C ILE A 235 2.09 -6.66 -7.38
N ILE A 236 2.76 -5.50 -7.50
CA ILE A 236 2.64 -4.62 -8.68
C ILE A 236 3.05 -5.38 -9.95
N PHE A 237 4.20 -6.05 -9.91
CA PHE A 237 4.72 -6.83 -11.03
C PHE A 237 3.76 -7.96 -11.43
N GLY A 238 3.20 -8.66 -10.45
CA GLY A 238 2.19 -9.69 -10.70
C GLY A 238 0.92 -9.13 -11.35
N MET A 239 0.48 -7.94 -10.96
CA MET A 239 -0.66 -7.27 -11.60
C MET A 239 -0.33 -6.79 -13.02
N GLN A 240 0.91 -6.36 -13.28
CA GLN A 240 1.39 -6.03 -14.64
C GLN A 240 1.37 -7.24 -15.58
N LEU A 241 1.52 -8.45 -15.07
CA LEU A 241 1.36 -9.68 -15.83
C LEU A 241 -0.11 -10.07 -16.00
N LEU A 242 -0.88 -9.96 -14.92
CA LEU A 242 -2.23 -10.49 -14.82
C LEU A 242 -3.24 -9.65 -15.61
N LEU A 243 -3.22 -8.33 -15.45
CA LEU A 243 -4.19 -7.44 -16.11
C LEU A 243 -4.18 -7.58 -17.65
N PRO A 244 -3.01 -7.54 -18.33
CA PRO A 244 -2.96 -7.79 -19.77
C PRO A 244 -3.46 -9.17 -20.18
N ALA A 245 -3.15 -10.20 -19.38
CA ALA A 245 -3.55 -11.56 -19.68
C ALA A 245 -5.07 -11.78 -19.59
N VAL A 246 -5.74 -11.06 -18.65
CA VAL A 246 -7.20 -11.22 -18.44
C VAL A 246 -8.01 -10.34 -19.39
N PHE A 247 -7.62 -9.08 -19.57
CA PHE A 247 -8.46 -8.09 -20.28
C PHE A 247 -8.01 -7.78 -21.71
N GLY A 248 -6.74 -8.01 -22.05
CA GLY A 248 -6.17 -7.55 -23.32
C GLY A 248 -5.99 -6.02 -23.38
N GLY A 249 -5.25 -5.54 -24.41
CA GLY A 249 -4.84 -4.15 -24.53
C GLY A 249 -5.99 -3.17 -24.74
N ALA A 250 -6.93 -3.51 -25.63
CA ALA A 250 -8.02 -2.63 -26.03
C ALA A 250 -8.96 -2.30 -24.86
N ARG A 251 -9.31 -3.28 -24.03
CA ARG A 251 -10.16 -3.08 -22.86
C ARG A 251 -9.46 -2.27 -21.79
N LEU A 252 -8.18 -2.55 -21.51
CA LEU A 252 -7.40 -1.88 -20.46
C LEU A 252 -7.24 -0.37 -20.72
N LYS A 253 -7.12 0.07 -21.98
CA LYS A 253 -7.03 1.49 -22.33
C LYS A 253 -8.31 2.27 -22.02
N ASN A 254 -9.45 1.60 -21.99
CA ASN A 254 -10.76 2.21 -21.75
C ASN A 254 -11.24 2.10 -20.29
N GLU A 255 -10.60 1.25 -19.49
CA GLU A 255 -10.97 1.06 -18.09
C GLU A 255 -10.30 2.09 -17.17
N ILE A 256 -11.11 2.85 -16.45
CA ILE A 256 -10.60 3.84 -15.48
C ILE A 256 -9.84 3.14 -14.36
N CYS A 257 -10.37 2.03 -13.84
CA CYS A 257 -9.75 1.27 -12.77
C CYS A 257 -9.85 -0.24 -13.04
N PRO A 258 -8.92 -0.83 -13.83
CA PRO A 258 -9.04 -2.22 -14.28
C PRO A 258 -8.97 -3.26 -13.15
N VAL A 259 -8.53 -2.87 -11.98
CA VAL A 259 -8.53 -3.76 -10.80
C VAL A 259 -9.95 -4.02 -10.29
N LEU A 260 -10.88 -3.07 -10.41
CA LEU A 260 -12.26 -3.28 -9.96
C LEU A 260 -12.97 -4.39 -10.75
N PRO A 261 -13.06 -4.35 -12.10
CA PRO A 261 -13.63 -5.46 -12.86
C PRO A 261 -12.83 -6.76 -12.74
N LEU A 262 -11.52 -6.71 -12.41
CA LEU A 262 -10.79 -7.93 -12.08
C LEU A 262 -11.32 -8.59 -10.80
N LEU A 263 -11.69 -7.80 -9.80
CA LEU A 263 -12.26 -8.29 -8.54
C LEU A 263 -13.65 -8.89 -8.77
N GLU A 264 -14.46 -8.25 -9.61
CA GLU A 264 -15.80 -8.71 -9.98
C GLU A 264 -15.76 -10.02 -10.77
N GLY A 265 -14.75 -10.18 -11.64
CA GLY A 265 -14.56 -11.38 -12.45
C GLY A 265 -13.86 -12.55 -11.74
N ALA A 266 -13.43 -12.38 -10.48
CA ALA A 266 -12.77 -13.43 -9.71
C ALA A 266 -13.81 -14.42 -9.12
N ASP A 267 -14.52 -15.13 -10.00
CA ASP A 267 -15.50 -16.12 -9.60
C ASP A 267 -14.83 -17.43 -9.14
N LEU A 268 -15.33 -17.97 -8.03
CA LEU A 268 -14.99 -19.32 -7.61
C LEU A 268 -15.75 -20.35 -8.47
N PRO A 269 -15.07 -21.39 -8.97
CA PRO A 269 -15.72 -22.46 -9.71
C PRO A 269 -16.84 -23.09 -8.86
N GLY A 270 -18.06 -23.08 -9.39
CA GLY A 270 -19.23 -23.71 -8.74
C GLY A 270 -20.29 -22.77 -8.18
N ASN A 271 -20.20 -21.47 -8.44
CA ASN A 271 -21.22 -20.47 -8.01
C ASN A 271 -21.51 -20.46 -6.48
N VAL A 272 -20.55 -20.96 -5.67
CA VAL A 272 -20.73 -21.18 -4.24
C VAL A 272 -20.84 -19.89 -3.45
N LEU A 273 -20.33 -18.78 -3.99
CA LEU A 273 -20.38 -17.45 -3.37
C LEU A 273 -20.68 -16.41 -4.46
N ALA A 274 -21.94 -16.14 -4.69
CA ALA A 274 -22.42 -15.20 -5.71
C ALA A 274 -21.97 -13.72 -5.52
N ARG A 275 -21.25 -13.38 -4.46
CA ARG A 275 -20.78 -12.03 -4.14
C ARG A 275 -19.40 -12.02 -3.46
N PHE A 276 -18.45 -12.76 -4.04
CA PHE A 276 -17.08 -12.79 -3.53
C PHE A 276 -16.34 -11.47 -3.79
N ASP A 277 -16.79 -10.72 -4.78
CA ASP A 277 -16.38 -9.35 -5.11
C ASP A 277 -16.39 -8.42 -3.90
N VAL A 278 -17.44 -8.47 -3.09
CA VAL A 278 -17.61 -7.65 -1.87
C VAL A 278 -16.47 -7.90 -0.85
N ILE A 279 -16.02 -9.14 -0.72
CA ILE A 279 -14.94 -9.49 0.21
C ILE A 279 -13.61 -8.85 -0.26
N TRP A 280 -13.32 -8.95 -1.56
CA TRP A 280 -12.12 -8.36 -2.15
C TRP A 280 -12.12 -6.85 -2.04
N MET A 281 -13.28 -6.24 -2.32
CA MET A 281 -13.48 -4.82 -2.18
C MET A 281 -13.30 -4.36 -0.73
N GLY A 282 -13.83 -5.14 0.22
CA GLY A 282 -13.63 -4.92 1.65
C GLY A 282 -12.15 -4.92 2.04
N PHE A 283 -11.32 -5.78 1.44
CA PHE A 283 -9.87 -5.76 1.66
C PHE A 283 -9.22 -4.48 1.15
N LEU A 284 -9.59 -4.00 -0.05
CA LEU A 284 -9.05 -2.75 -0.58
C LEU A 284 -9.46 -1.55 0.28
N VAL A 285 -10.73 -1.45 0.63
CA VAL A 285 -11.23 -0.37 1.50
C VAL A 285 -10.54 -0.40 2.87
N PHE A 286 -10.38 -1.59 3.46
CA PHE A 286 -9.63 -1.74 4.71
C PHE A 286 -8.18 -1.27 4.56
N GLY A 287 -7.51 -1.64 3.46
CA GLY A 287 -6.15 -1.18 3.16
C GLY A 287 -6.07 0.35 3.04
N LEU A 288 -7.04 0.99 2.35
CA LEU A 288 -7.11 2.45 2.24
C LEU A 288 -7.33 3.12 3.59
N LEU A 289 -8.26 2.61 4.43
CA LEU A 289 -8.50 3.12 5.78
C LEU A 289 -7.26 2.94 6.67
N PHE A 290 -6.58 1.82 6.55
CA PHE A 290 -5.34 1.57 7.29
C PHE A 290 -4.24 2.53 6.84
N THR A 291 -4.13 2.83 5.53
CA THR A 291 -3.19 3.81 4.98
C THR A 291 -3.51 5.22 5.46
N LEU A 292 -4.77 5.65 5.37
CA LEU A 292 -5.22 6.95 5.86
C LEU A 292 -4.92 7.11 7.35
N GLY A 293 -5.29 6.13 8.19
CA GLY A 293 -4.96 6.11 9.61
C GLY A 293 -3.45 6.11 9.89
N SER A 294 -2.58 5.70 8.93
CA SER A 294 -1.13 5.76 9.11
C SER A 294 -0.56 7.16 9.00
N LEU A 295 -1.22 8.03 8.26
CA LEU A 295 -0.78 9.41 8.09
C LEU A 295 -1.08 10.28 9.32
N PHE A 296 -2.06 9.88 10.14
CA PHE A 296 -2.41 10.61 11.37
C PHE A 296 -1.58 10.20 12.60
N HIS A 297 -0.72 9.19 12.49
CA HIS A 297 0.18 8.73 13.54
C HIS A 297 1.58 9.32 13.38
#